data_8da01f66a8ecdfa77b88e0816176dcf8
#
_entry.id   8da01f66a8ecdfa77b88e0816176dcf8
#
_cell.length_a   1.000
_cell.length_b   1.000
_cell.length_c   1.000
_cell.angle_alpha   90.00
_cell.angle_beta   90.00
_cell.angle_gamma   90.00
#
_symmetry.space_group_name_H-M   'P 1'
#
loop_
_entity.id
_entity.type
_entity.pdbx_description
1 polymer ?
#
loop_
_entity_poly.entity_id
_entity_poly.type
_entity_poly.pdbx_seq_one_letter_code
_entity_poly.pdbx_strand_id
1 'polypeptide(L)'
;MSSRKTTIPLPTRAEHFVLAGLLVLSGSCSRAGEGASDALMRTVTASDLHITVRERAELQAKTDTRVLSKLEGRNTLIYLIPEGTVARKGDKLAELDASLIEEKRATQAVIVTKADAMVKQARKNFEVMEKELLAADRTAASRLQIANIRVAKFLGQVKAKRSQGDNGEAGTNHAIVRGLRKLIQSEGLEQLIADPNPAELIELMADLLTVEKASSLEMGGMANLVMTQIDEVELARADFELARDTLLHSERLAQKGFVTINELARDRINHNRQSSRVSIAWNNLKLLIKFTLHESLIELKQEADNSQLGLESIRAGNEAKRVKQSAELISAEAEYTLAKERLDKWDEQIAHAILIAPAGGLVVYGREDWDEPVYEGMEVRQRQDIVILPDIRTMVARIKVHEAQVDKVAIGQPADIKIDAFPGQIFKGHVSKVSTLPDPSWRSNPIKVYSVTVLVDRDNSTGQIRPGMNGTVEIEVGVLPNVVNVPLPALDRSDDQHFIWKATPDGPVATPVKLGSNNLTHVEILSGVQRGDRIHLARPTGMRLPQSDVSPKPAKGDTVDGSESGGNQAAPPTIGG
;
A
#
# COMPACT_ATOMS: atom_id res chain seq x y z
N MET A 1 -54.21 -16.31 43.79
CA MET A 1 -55.18 -17.44 43.95
C MET A 1 -54.51 -18.70 43.51
N SER A 2 -54.44 -19.64 44.45
CA SER A 2 -54.31 -21.09 44.39
C SER A 2 -53.07 -21.65 43.72
N SER A 3 -51.94 -21.94 44.38
CA SER A 3 -51.68 -23.12 45.28
C SER A 3 -52.04 -24.47 44.69
N ARG A 4 -51.00 -25.22 44.28
CA ARG A 4 -50.96 -26.66 44.50
C ARG A 4 -49.49 -27.15 44.59
N LYS A 5 -49.13 -27.42 45.86
CA LYS A 5 -48.04 -28.31 46.24
C LYS A 5 -48.47 -29.72 45.89
N THR A 6 -47.55 -30.54 45.43
CA THR A 6 -47.69 -32.00 45.51
C THR A 6 -46.38 -32.58 46.02
N THR A 7 -46.48 -33.13 47.19
CA THR A 7 -45.49 -33.82 48.01
C THR A 7 -45.54 -35.32 47.74
N ILE A 8 -44.32 -36.01 47.62
CA ILE A 8 -43.86 -37.23 48.27
C ILE A 8 -44.53 -38.58 47.86
N PRO A 9 -43.93 -39.80 47.94
CA PRO A 9 -43.08 -40.28 49.07
C PRO A 9 -41.88 -41.14 48.72
N LEU A 10 -40.98 -41.27 49.71
CA LEU A 10 -40.08 -42.40 50.02
C LEU A 10 -40.82 -43.66 50.41
N PRO A 11 -40.25 -44.89 50.32
CA PRO A 11 -40.40 -45.87 51.34
C PRO A 11 -39.08 -46.41 51.92
N THR A 12 -39.06 -46.41 53.23
CA THR A 12 -38.28 -47.17 54.17
C THR A 12 -38.61 -48.71 54.14
N ARG A 13 -37.60 -49.53 54.40
CA ARG A 13 -37.55 -50.75 55.32
C ARG A 13 -36.36 -51.56 54.90
N ALA A 14 -35.35 -51.75 55.67
CA ALA A 14 -34.96 -52.53 56.80
C ALA A 14 -35.59 -53.95 56.88
N GLU A 15 -34.75 -54.95 56.98
CA GLU A 15 -34.81 -56.17 57.85
C GLU A 15 -33.58 -57.00 57.57
N HIS A 16 -32.61 -57.12 58.49
CA HIS A 16 -32.33 -58.23 59.46
C HIS A 16 -32.35 -59.64 58.91
N PHE A 17 -31.20 -60.34 59.09
CA PHE A 17 -31.00 -61.68 59.62
C PHE A 17 -29.47 -61.86 59.74
N VAL A 18 -28.85 -61.85 60.91
CA VAL A 18 -28.70 -62.72 62.05
C VAL A 18 -28.00 -64.07 61.73
N LEU A 19 -26.78 -64.09 62.19
CA LEU A 19 -26.11 -65.05 63.09
C LEU A 19 -25.97 -66.51 62.68
N ALA A 20 -24.78 -67.02 62.80
CA ALA A 20 -24.30 -68.20 63.57
C ALA A 20 -23.24 -68.99 62.83
N GLY A 21 -22.28 -69.36 63.61
CA GLY A 21 -21.45 -70.56 63.41
C GLY A 21 -19.98 -70.38 63.66
N LEU A 22 -19.64 -70.33 64.78
CA LEU A 22 -18.59 -70.64 65.75
C LEU A 22 -17.86 -71.97 65.51
N LEU A 23 -16.55 -71.95 65.80
CA LEU A 23 -15.65 -72.99 66.32
C LEU A 23 -14.89 -73.88 65.32
N VAL A 24 -13.68 -73.90 65.46
CA VAL A 24 -12.59 -74.62 66.17
C VAL A 24 -11.66 -75.33 65.20
N LEU A 25 -10.43 -75.20 65.24
CA LEU A 25 -9.29 -75.82 65.88
C LEU A 25 -7.98 -75.54 65.16
N SER A 26 -7.13 -74.95 65.87
CA SER A 26 -5.80 -75.44 66.26
C SER A 26 -5.02 -76.33 65.30
N GLY A 27 -3.87 -75.87 65.05
CA GLY A 27 -2.70 -76.70 64.93
C GLY A 27 -2.13 -76.94 63.57
N SER A 28 -1.12 -76.13 63.26
CA SER A 28 0.17 -76.69 62.85
C SER A 28 1.13 -75.55 62.48
N CYS A 29 2.00 -75.22 63.37
CA CYS A 29 3.30 -74.71 63.02
C CYS A 29 4.04 -75.79 62.24
N SER A 30 4.36 -75.50 61.00
CA SER A 30 5.65 -75.90 60.46
C SER A 30 5.88 -75.32 59.04
N ARG A 31 7.05 -74.70 58.86
CA ARG A 31 7.74 -74.44 57.62
C ARG A 31 7.09 -73.45 56.64
N ALA A 32 7.06 -72.21 57.05
CA ALA A 32 7.08 -71.09 56.12
C ALA A 32 8.52 -70.46 56.10
N GLY A 33 9.40 -71.13 55.39
CA GLY A 33 10.81 -70.64 55.37
C GLY A 33 11.51 -70.70 54.01
N GLU A 34 10.97 -71.42 53.02
CA GLU A 34 11.69 -71.59 51.74
C GLU A 34 10.96 -71.13 50.49
N GLY A 35 9.70 -70.73 50.55
CA GLY A 35 8.95 -70.29 49.37
C GLY A 35 8.92 -68.76 49.18
N ALA A 36 9.22 -67.97 50.22
CA ALA A 36 9.18 -66.46 50.11
C ALA A 36 10.44 -65.85 49.51
N SER A 37 11.58 -66.60 49.54
CA SER A 37 12.83 -66.10 48.97
C SER A 37 12.89 -66.23 47.41
N ASP A 38 12.19 -67.21 46.86
CA ASP A 38 12.23 -67.50 45.42
C ASP A 38 11.31 -66.52 44.59
N ALA A 39 10.28 -66.00 45.23
CA ALA A 39 9.37 -64.99 44.62
C ALA A 39 10.01 -63.65 44.37
N LEU A 40 11.12 -63.35 45.03
CA LEU A 40 11.87 -62.08 44.85
C LEU A 40 13.12 -62.26 43.98
N MET A 41 13.27 -63.37 43.29
CA MET A 41 14.39 -63.61 42.38
C MET A 41 13.96 -63.59 40.91
N ARG A 42 14.81 -63.05 40.05
CA ARG A 42 14.58 -63.07 38.60
C ARG A 42 15.84 -63.55 37.90
N THR A 43 15.69 -64.32 36.84
CA THR A 43 16.79 -64.68 35.97
C THR A 43 16.99 -63.56 34.98
N VAL A 44 18.23 -63.08 34.82
CA VAL A 44 18.60 -62.05 33.89
C VAL A 44 18.51 -62.57 32.46
N THR A 45 17.69 -61.90 31.67
CA THR A 45 17.51 -62.19 30.24
C THR A 45 17.98 -61.06 29.42
N ALA A 46 18.49 -61.35 28.23
CA ALA A 46 18.71 -60.33 27.24
C ALA A 46 17.38 -60.13 26.48
N SER A 47 16.94 -58.91 26.41
CA SER A 47 15.75 -58.53 25.66
C SER A 47 15.91 -57.10 25.12
N ASP A 48 15.05 -56.74 24.19
CA ASP A 48 15.04 -55.39 23.66
C ASP A 48 14.62 -54.39 24.75
N LEU A 49 15.40 -53.32 24.92
CA LEU A 49 15.10 -52.25 25.86
C LEU A 49 14.61 -51.03 25.10
N HIS A 50 13.31 -50.78 25.20
CA HIS A 50 12.70 -49.58 24.65
C HIS A 50 12.97 -48.38 25.57
N ILE A 51 13.70 -47.41 25.06
CA ILE A 51 13.96 -46.15 25.78
C ILE A 51 12.84 -45.19 25.44
N THR A 52 12.09 -44.78 26.45
CA THR A 52 10.93 -43.88 26.26
C THR A 52 11.09 -42.62 27.09
N VAL A 53 10.63 -41.50 26.51
CA VAL A 53 10.43 -40.24 27.21
C VAL A 53 8.94 -40.10 27.50
N ARG A 54 8.57 -39.98 28.77
CA ARG A 54 7.20 -39.88 29.22
C ARG A 54 6.93 -38.55 29.86
N GLU A 55 5.96 -37.79 29.26
CA GLU A 55 5.60 -36.45 29.72
C GLU A 55 4.08 -36.25 29.73
N ARG A 56 3.61 -35.31 30.54
CA ARG A 56 2.22 -34.87 30.51
C ARG A 56 1.93 -34.10 29.25
N ALA A 57 0.76 -34.38 28.68
CA ALA A 57 0.30 -33.76 27.44
C ALA A 57 -1.03 -33.05 27.63
N GLU A 58 -1.18 -31.95 26.94
CA GLU A 58 -2.44 -31.31 26.69
C GLU A 58 -2.84 -31.50 25.22
N LEU A 59 -4.04 -31.99 24.97
CA LEU A 59 -4.55 -32.20 23.64
C LEU A 59 -5.12 -30.88 23.08
N GLN A 60 -4.67 -30.52 21.91
CA GLN A 60 -5.10 -29.29 21.20
C GLN A 60 -5.47 -29.65 19.76
N ALA A 61 -6.27 -28.81 19.11
CA ALA A 61 -6.46 -28.93 17.67
C ALA A 61 -5.15 -28.58 16.97
N LYS A 62 -4.85 -29.24 15.85
CA LYS A 62 -3.67 -28.94 15.04
C LYS A 62 -3.75 -27.53 14.46
N THR A 63 -4.94 -27.08 14.06
CA THR A 63 -5.24 -25.77 13.49
C THR A 63 -6.44 -25.17 14.19
N ASP A 64 -6.32 -23.94 14.64
CA ASP A 64 -7.41 -23.12 15.19
C ASP A 64 -7.68 -21.97 14.24
N THR A 65 -8.93 -21.77 13.89
CA THR A 65 -9.35 -20.58 13.17
C THR A 65 -9.92 -19.60 14.17
N ARG A 66 -9.24 -18.47 14.37
CA ARG A 66 -9.66 -17.41 15.28
C ARG A 66 -10.51 -16.41 14.55
N VAL A 67 -11.66 -16.08 15.10
CA VAL A 67 -12.58 -15.07 14.61
C VAL A 67 -12.47 -13.86 15.54
N LEU A 68 -11.82 -12.82 15.01
CA LEU A 68 -11.50 -11.59 15.72
C LEU A 68 -12.53 -10.51 15.43
N SER A 69 -12.77 -9.63 16.40
CA SER A 69 -13.47 -8.37 16.13
C SER A 69 -12.64 -7.51 15.17
N LYS A 70 -13.21 -7.15 14.03
CA LYS A 70 -12.59 -6.26 13.05
C LYS A 70 -13.10 -4.83 13.16
N LEU A 71 -14.15 -4.58 13.96
CA LEU A 71 -14.69 -3.26 14.21
C LEU A 71 -13.68 -2.38 14.94
N GLU A 72 -13.56 -1.13 14.47
CA GLU A 72 -12.75 -0.13 15.15
C GLU A 72 -13.40 0.33 16.46
N GLY A 73 -12.58 0.50 17.48
CA GLY A 73 -13.02 0.98 18.80
C GLY A 73 -13.47 -0.12 19.73
N ARG A 74 -14.34 0.26 20.66
CA ARG A 74 -15.04 -0.65 21.58
C ARG A 74 -16.49 -0.76 21.15
N ASN A 75 -16.96 -1.99 21.02
CA ASN A 75 -18.31 -2.26 20.53
C ASN A 75 -18.96 -3.33 21.40
N THR A 76 -20.25 -3.21 21.66
CA THR A 76 -20.98 -4.16 22.47
C THR A 76 -21.33 -5.40 21.65
N LEU A 77 -21.16 -6.57 22.21
CA LEU A 77 -21.54 -7.84 21.60
C LEU A 77 -23.05 -8.06 21.82
N ILE A 78 -23.84 -8.03 20.74
CA ILE A 78 -25.31 -8.18 20.79
C ILE A 78 -25.73 -9.64 20.77
N TYR A 79 -25.03 -10.46 19.97
CA TYR A 79 -25.34 -11.87 19.77
C TYR A 79 -24.07 -12.69 19.74
N LEU A 80 -24.11 -13.85 20.38
CA LEU A 80 -23.04 -14.84 20.38
C LEU A 80 -23.64 -16.24 20.24
N ILE A 81 -23.13 -17.00 19.25
CA ILE A 81 -23.55 -18.40 19.07
C ILE A 81 -23.21 -19.22 20.32
N PRO A 82 -24.10 -20.16 20.80
CA PRO A 82 -23.80 -20.94 21.97
C PRO A 82 -22.52 -21.76 21.85
N GLU A 83 -21.70 -21.77 22.92
CA GLU A 83 -20.48 -22.55 23.00
C GLU A 83 -20.75 -24.06 22.83
N GLY A 84 -19.85 -24.77 22.18
CA GLY A 84 -19.99 -26.21 21.93
C GLY A 84 -20.85 -26.57 20.71
N THR A 85 -21.46 -25.60 20.02
CA THR A 85 -22.12 -25.83 18.72
C THR A 85 -21.10 -26.11 17.63
N VAL A 86 -21.48 -26.93 16.65
CA VAL A 86 -20.66 -27.16 15.45
C VAL A 86 -21.10 -26.17 14.36
N ALA A 87 -20.29 -25.13 14.14
CA ALA A 87 -20.54 -24.16 13.10
C ALA A 87 -20.06 -24.67 11.74
N ARG A 88 -20.78 -24.30 10.67
CA ARG A 88 -20.39 -24.51 9.27
C ARG A 88 -19.80 -23.22 8.70
N LYS A 89 -19.02 -23.35 7.65
CA LYS A 89 -18.54 -22.18 6.93
C LYS A 89 -19.72 -21.30 6.47
N GLY A 90 -19.70 -20.02 6.83
CA GLY A 90 -20.73 -19.04 6.51
C GLY A 90 -21.78 -18.82 7.60
N ASP A 91 -21.81 -19.63 8.64
CA ASP A 91 -22.74 -19.44 9.77
C ASP A 91 -22.39 -18.16 10.54
N LYS A 92 -23.43 -17.46 11.01
CA LYS A 92 -23.28 -16.29 11.88
C LYS A 92 -22.81 -16.74 13.27
N LEU A 93 -21.65 -16.25 13.70
CA LEU A 93 -21.05 -16.59 14.98
C LEU A 93 -21.34 -15.55 16.05
N ALA A 94 -21.24 -14.29 15.68
CA ALA A 94 -21.43 -13.18 16.58
C ALA A 94 -21.93 -11.94 15.83
N GLU A 95 -22.52 -11.00 16.56
CA GLU A 95 -22.94 -9.70 16.04
C GLU A 95 -22.58 -8.62 17.04
N LEU A 96 -21.94 -7.59 16.53
CA LEU A 96 -21.53 -6.42 17.29
C LEU A 96 -22.47 -5.26 17.02
N ASP A 97 -22.66 -4.38 18.01
CA ASP A 97 -23.45 -3.17 17.85
C ASP A 97 -22.77 -2.20 16.87
N ALA A 98 -23.40 -2.01 15.73
CA ALA A 98 -22.94 -1.10 14.69
C ALA A 98 -23.70 0.23 14.69
N SER A 99 -24.63 0.49 15.60
CA SER A 99 -25.54 1.66 15.57
C SER A 99 -24.79 2.98 15.45
N LEU A 100 -23.69 3.15 16.18
CA LEU A 100 -22.85 4.35 16.10
C LEU A 100 -22.16 4.48 14.73
N ILE A 101 -21.79 3.37 14.12
CA ILE A 101 -21.13 3.34 12.80
C ILE A 101 -22.15 3.65 11.71
N GLU A 102 -23.38 3.13 11.84
CA GLU A 102 -24.50 3.44 10.94
C GLU A 102 -24.86 4.93 10.96
N GLU A 103 -24.86 5.58 12.12
CA GLU A 103 -25.05 7.03 12.24
C GLU A 103 -23.92 7.79 11.52
N LYS A 104 -22.67 7.40 11.74
CA LYS A 104 -21.50 7.99 11.04
C LYS A 104 -21.59 7.78 9.54
N ARG A 105 -21.99 6.60 9.12
CA ARG A 105 -22.21 6.26 7.71
C ARG A 105 -23.29 7.13 7.07
N ALA A 106 -24.43 7.31 7.76
CA ALA A 106 -25.53 8.18 7.31
C ALA A 106 -25.06 9.63 7.15
N THR A 107 -24.34 10.15 8.14
CA THR A 107 -23.74 11.49 8.08
C THR A 107 -22.77 11.61 6.89
N GLN A 108 -21.90 10.61 6.69
CA GLN A 108 -20.94 10.60 5.61
C GLN A 108 -21.62 10.51 4.23
N ALA A 109 -22.73 9.79 4.10
CA ALA A 109 -23.52 9.72 2.86
C ALA A 109 -24.05 11.09 2.42
N VAL A 110 -24.46 11.93 3.39
CA VAL A 110 -24.85 13.32 3.11
C VAL A 110 -23.67 14.15 2.61
N ILE A 111 -22.48 13.96 3.21
CA ILE A 111 -21.24 14.63 2.78
C ILE A 111 -20.89 14.23 1.34
N VAL A 112 -20.98 12.94 1.00
CA VAL A 112 -20.74 12.43 -0.37
C VAL A 112 -21.72 13.06 -1.36
N THR A 113 -23.02 13.13 -1.01
CA THR A 113 -24.03 13.75 -1.87
C THR A 113 -23.73 15.23 -2.11
N LYS A 114 -23.30 15.96 -1.07
CA LYS A 114 -22.89 17.37 -1.21
C LYS A 114 -21.63 17.52 -2.08
N ALA A 115 -20.63 16.68 -1.89
CA ALA A 115 -19.42 16.69 -2.69
C ALA A 115 -19.70 16.35 -4.16
N ASP A 116 -20.57 15.39 -4.45
CA ASP A 116 -21.04 15.07 -5.82
C ASP A 116 -21.71 16.27 -6.49
N ALA A 117 -22.56 16.98 -5.76
CA ALA A 117 -23.18 18.20 -6.26
C ALA A 117 -22.14 19.29 -6.58
N MET A 118 -21.09 19.43 -5.75
CA MET A 118 -19.98 20.36 -6.01
C MET A 118 -19.19 19.98 -7.26
N VAL A 119 -18.89 18.70 -7.48
CA VAL A 119 -18.25 18.21 -8.72
C VAL A 119 -19.09 18.54 -9.94
N LYS A 120 -20.41 18.25 -9.89
CA LYS A 120 -21.33 18.57 -10.98
C LYS A 120 -21.38 20.06 -11.29
N GLN A 121 -21.38 20.90 -10.25
CA GLN A 121 -21.36 22.35 -10.40
C GLN A 121 -20.03 22.83 -11.00
N ALA A 122 -18.90 22.38 -10.47
CA ALA A 122 -17.57 22.75 -10.97
C ALA A 122 -17.37 22.32 -12.42
N ARG A 123 -17.84 21.12 -12.78
CA ARG A 123 -17.81 20.62 -14.18
C ARG A 123 -18.66 21.46 -15.11
N LYS A 124 -19.85 21.88 -14.70
CA LYS A 124 -20.69 22.78 -15.47
C LYS A 124 -20.07 24.17 -15.64
N ASN A 125 -19.49 24.71 -14.57
CA ASN A 125 -18.79 26.00 -14.62
C ASN A 125 -17.61 25.92 -15.59
N PHE A 126 -16.84 24.84 -15.57
CA PHE A 126 -15.74 24.61 -16.49
C PHE A 126 -16.21 24.54 -17.94
N GLU A 127 -17.27 23.79 -18.23
CA GLU A 127 -17.85 23.68 -19.58
C GLU A 127 -18.34 25.04 -20.12
N VAL A 128 -19.04 25.82 -19.29
CA VAL A 128 -19.53 27.15 -19.67
C VAL A 128 -18.35 28.09 -19.95
N MET A 129 -17.40 28.13 -19.02
CA MET A 129 -16.19 28.95 -19.16
C MET A 129 -15.40 28.57 -20.41
N GLU A 130 -15.24 27.30 -20.73
CA GLU A 130 -14.52 26.85 -21.94
C GLU A 130 -15.18 27.38 -23.22
N LYS A 131 -16.52 27.39 -23.28
CA LYS A 131 -17.27 27.98 -24.41
C LYS A 131 -17.05 29.50 -24.49
N GLU A 132 -17.03 30.19 -23.36
CA GLU A 132 -16.77 31.64 -23.30
C GLU A 132 -15.35 31.99 -23.77
N LEU A 133 -14.35 31.21 -23.32
CA LEU A 133 -12.96 31.40 -23.73
C LEU A 133 -12.77 31.18 -25.23
N LEU A 134 -13.41 30.15 -25.78
CA LEU A 134 -13.39 29.87 -27.22
C LEU A 134 -14.04 31.00 -28.01
N ALA A 135 -15.15 31.59 -27.54
CA ALA A 135 -15.81 32.72 -28.18
C ALA A 135 -14.93 33.96 -28.14
N ALA A 136 -14.27 34.23 -27.00
CA ALA A 136 -13.33 35.36 -26.86
C ALA A 136 -12.12 35.22 -27.80
N ASP A 137 -11.51 34.04 -27.90
CA ASP A 137 -10.40 33.76 -28.82
C ASP A 137 -10.82 33.96 -30.27
N ARG A 138 -11.97 33.43 -30.69
CA ARG A 138 -12.54 33.60 -32.05
C ARG A 138 -12.78 35.09 -32.37
N THR A 139 -13.30 35.84 -31.40
CA THR A 139 -13.56 37.26 -31.58
C THR A 139 -12.26 38.05 -31.78
N ALA A 140 -11.23 37.77 -30.96
CA ALA A 140 -9.93 38.39 -31.07
C ALA A 140 -9.22 38.00 -32.38
N ALA A 141 -9.26 36.73 -32.75
CA ALA A 141 -8.71 36.22 -34.01
C ALA A 141 -9.38 36.90 -35.23
N SER A 142 -10.71 37.10 -35.17
CA SER A 142 -11.45 37.79 -36.22
C SER A 142 -11.04 39.25 -36.34
N ARG A 143 -10.79 39.96 -35.22
CA ARG A 143 -10.27 41.34 -35.23
C ARG A 143 -8.91 41.41 -35.91
N LEU A 144 -7.98 40.53 -35.57
CA LEU A 144 -6.67 40.43 -36.20
C LEU A 144 -6.82 40.15 -37.72
N GLN A 145 -7.68 39.23 -38.08
CA GLN A 145 -7.94 38.92 -39.50
C GLN A 145 -8.46 40.15 -40.25
N ILE A 146 -9.40 40.91 -39.67
CA ILE A 146 -9.93 42.13 -40.27
C ILE A 146 -8.82 43.20 -40.42
N ALA A 147 -7.99 43.37 -39.38
CA ALA A 147 -6.86 44.34 -39.44
C ALA A 147 -5.86 43.93 -40.55
N ASN A 148 -5.50 42.65 -40.64
CA ASN A 148 -4.64 42.15 -41.71
C ASN A 148 -5.26 42.32 -43.11
N ILE A 149 -6.59 42.12 -43.25
CA ILE A 149 -7.29 42.36 -44.51
C ILE A 149 -7.24 43.87 -44.88
N ARG A 150 -7.36 44.79 -43.88
CA ARG A 150 -7.23 46.25 -44.15
C ARG A 150 -5.83 46.60 -44.64
N VAL A 151 -4.77 46.06 -44.01
CA VAL A 151 -3.38 46.22 -44.48
C VAL A 151 -3.24 45.67 -45.91
N ALA A 152 -3.72 44.45 -46.16
CA ALA A 152 -3.66 43.83 -47.48
C ALA A 152 -4.46 44.60 -48.55
N LYS A 153 -5.64 45.14 -48.20
CA LYS A 153 -6.44 46.00 -49.08
C LYS A 153 -5.72 47.31 -49.43
N PHE A 154 -5.03 47.89 -48.45
CA PHE A 154 -4.27 49.12 -48.66
C PHE A 154 -3.03 48.88 -49.56
N LEU A 155 -2.28 47.84 -49.31
CA LEU A 155 -1.09 47.46 -50.07
C LEU A 155 -1.38 46.82 -51.45
N GLY A 156 -2.58 46.33 -51.65
CA GLY A 156 -2.94 45.52 -52.82
C GLY A 156 -2.56 44.03 -52.66
N GLN A 157 -3.41 43.15 -53.14
CA GLN A 157 -3.09 41.72 -53.21
C GLN A 157 -2.39 41.40 -54.52
N VAL A 158 -1.09 41.17 -54.48
CA VAL A 158 -0.46 40.38 -55.54
C VAL A 158 -0.79 38.94 -55.29
N LYS A 159 -1.65 38.32 -56.12
CA LYS A 159 -1.88 36.87 -56.13
C LYS A 159 -0.55 36.21 -56.45
N ALA A 160 0.19 35.78 -55.41
CA ALA A 160 1.26 34.85 -55.60
C ALA A 160 0.63 33.56 -56.18
N LYS A 161 0.96 33.17 -57.39
CA LYS A 161 0.72 31.84 -57.93
C LYS A 161 1.30 30.84 -56.92
N ARG A 162 0.46 30.08 -56.25
CA ARG A 162 0.86 28.95 -55.42
C ARG A 162 1.62 27.97 -56.30
N SER A 163 2.95 28.02 -56.31
CA SER A 163 3.74 26.88 -56.72
C SER A 163 3.63 25.84 -55.59
N GLN A 164 3.10 24.68 -55.91
CA GLN A 164 3.11 23.52 -55.03
C GLN A 164 4.57 23.22 -54.67
N GLY A 165 4.88 23.29 -53.37
CA GLY A 165 6.09 22.70 -52.77
C GLY A 165 7.09 23.67 -52.18
N ASP A 166 6.69 24.50 -51.22
CA ASP A 166 7.64 24.99 -50.21
C ASP A 166 6.91 25.36 -48.90
N ASN A 167 7.36 24.78 -47.81
CA ASN A 167 6.95 25.11 -46.47
C ASN A 167 7.67 26.38 -46.04
N GLY A 168 7.24 27.53 -46.53
CA GLY A 168 7.85 28.78 -46.27
C GLY A 168 6.80 29.87 -46.04
N GLU A 169 6.98 30.58 -44.96
CA GLU A 169 6.25 31.75 -44.51
C GLU A 169 5.71 32.65 -45.65
N ALA A 170 4.49 33.10 -45.44
CA ALA A 170 3.73 34.00 -46.29
C ALA A 170 4.57 34.94 -47.17
N GLY A 171 4.87 34.52 -48.38
CA GLY A 171 5.44 35.34 -49.46
C GLY A 171 4.39 36.28 -50.03
N THR A 172 3.68 37.00 -49.18
CA THR A 172 2.69 38.01 -49.56
C THR A 172 3.33 39.39 -49.57
N ASN A 173 3.24 40.07 -50.70
CA ASN A 173 3.48 41.50 -50.81
C ASN A 173 4.94 42.01 -50.69
N HIS A 174 5.93 41.12 -50.82
CA HIS A 174 7.34 41.55 -50.67
C HIS A 174 7.86 42.38 -51.85
N ALA A 175 7.24 42.26 -53.02
CA ALA A 175 7.69 43.04 -54.19
C ALA A 175 7.23 44.50 -54.12
N ILE A 176 5.94 44.76 -53.83
CA ILE A 176 5.41 46.13 -53.71
C ILE A 176 5.96 46.79 -52.44
N VAL A 177 5.98 46.07 -51.29
CA VAL A 177 6.60 46.60 -50.06
C VAL A 177 8.10 46.80 -50.21
N ARG A 178 8.81 45.93 -50.93
CA ARG A 178 10.23 46.14 -51.27
C ARG A 178 10.43 47.29 -52.21
N GLY A 179 9.57 47.44 -53.23
CA GLY A 179 9.61 48.59 -54.16
C GLY A 179 9.35 49.87 -53.43
N LEU A 180 8.30 49.99 -52.63
CA LEU A 180 7.99 51.13 -51.78
C LEU A 180 9.07 51.41 -50.72
N ARG A 181 9.61 50.36 -50.10
CA ARG A 181 10.73 50.51 -49.14
C ARG A 181 12.00 51.01 -49.86
N LYS A 182 12.27 50.55 -51.09
CA LYS A 182 13.33 51.05 -51.92
C LYS A 182 13.09 52.55 -52.31
N LEU A 183 11.83 52.84 -52.63
CA LEU A 183 11.43 54.26 -52.97
C LEU A 183 11.56 55.18 -51.75
N ILE A 184 11.17 54.68 -50.54
CA ILE A 184 11.27 55.48 -49.31
C ILE A 184 12.71 55.56 -48.79
N GLN A 185 13.56 54.55 -49.06
CA GLN A 185 14.95 54.48 -48.60
C GLN A 185 15.99 54.97 -49.63
N SER A 186 15.58 55.23 -50.86
CA SER A 186 16.52 55.69 -51.86
C SER A 186 16.81 57.22 -51.70
N GLU A 187 18.08 57.56 -51.49
CA GLU A 187 18.56 58.97 -51.54
C GLU A 187 18.17 59.68 -52.84
N GLY A 188 17.90 58.92 -53.92
CA GLY A 188 17.36 59.40 -55.19
C GLY A 188 15.97 59.99 -55.11
N LEU A 189 15.11 59.56 -54.15
CA LEU A 189 13.78 60.16 -53.99
C LEU A 189 13.85 61.57 -53.43
N GLU A 190 14.84 61.92 -52.59
CA GLU A 190 15.07 63.26 -52.10
C GLU A 190 15.60 64.18 -53.22
N GLN A 191 16.44 63.66 -54.12
CA GLN A 191 16.92 64.42 -55.30
C GLN A 191 15.82 64.57 -56.36
N LEU A 192 15.02 63.53 -56.63
CA LEU A 192 13.89 63.61 -57.55
C LEU A 192 12.75 64.53 -57.05
N ILE A 193 12.62 64.69 -55.76
CA ILE A 193 11.65 65.56 -55.11
C ILE A 193 12.20 67.03 -55.12
N ALA A 194 13.52 67.22 -55.09
CA ALA A 194 14.14 68.52 -55.12
C ALA A 194 14.13 69.16 -56.53
N ASP A 195 14.22 68.33 -57.59
CA ASP A 195 14.18 68.84 -58.99
C ASP A 195 13.06 68.09 -59.75
N PRO A 196 11.94 68.76 -60.10
CA PRO A 196 10.76 68.12 -60.61
C PRO A 196 10.93 67.66 -62.07
N ASN A 197 11.58 66.56 -62.30
CA ASN A 197 11.47 65.89 -63.59
C ASN A 197 10.36 64.79 -63.50
N PRO A 198 9.14 65.10 -63.94
CA PRO A 198 8.02 64.23 -63.83
C PRO A 198 8.20 62.89 -64.58
N ALA A 199 9.07 62.86 -65.60
CA ALA A 199 9.33 61.68 -66.39
C ALA A 199 10.07 60.60 -65.59
N GLU A 200 11.05 61.00 -64.79
CA GLU A 200 11.80 60.00 -63.93
C GLU A 200 10.95 59.44 -62.80
N LEU A 201 10.00 60.25 -62.27
CA LEU A 201 9.08 59.80 -61.24
C LEU A 201 8.04 58.82 -61.82
N ILE A 202 7.60 59.09 -63.05
CA ILE A 202 6.71 58.20 -63.81
C ILE A 202 7.45 56.90 -64.16
N GLU A 203 8.73 56.98 -64.55
CA GLU A 203 9.55 55.81 -64.85
C GLU A 203 9.83 54.96 -63.60
N LEU A 204 10.14 55.59 -62.47
CA LEU A 204 10.29 54.93 -61.19
C LEU A 204 8.96 54.29 -60.65
N MET A 205 7.85 55.01 -60.90
CA MET A 205 6.51 54.48 -60.61
C MET A 205 6.07 53.44 -61.63
N ALA A 206 6.48 53.56 -62.90
CA ALA A 206 6.26 52.54 -63.92
C ALA A 206 7.00 51.25 -63.58
N ASP A 207 8.22 51.28 -63.03
CA ASP A 207 8.91 50.10 -62.46
C ASP A 207 8.16 49.45 -61.29
N LEU A 208 7.49 50.25 -60.47
CA LEU A 208 6.60 49.80 -59.43
C LEU A 208 5.30 49.25 -59.98
N LEU A 209 4.81 49.72 -61.09
CA LEU A 209 3.56 49.37 -61.78
C LEU A 209 3.77 48.34 -62.89
N THR A 210 5.00 48.02 -63.30
CA THR A 210 5.34 46.95 -64.28
C THR A 210 5.20 45.54 -63.74
N VAL A 211 4.60 45.36 -62.53
CA VAL A 211 3.96 44.12 -62.23
C VAL A 211 2.79 44.00 -63.16
N GLU A 212 3.03 43.36 -64.34
CA GLU A 212 2.09 42.89 -65.35
C GLU A 212 0.63 43.30 -65.15
N LYS A 213 0.11 44.16 -66.02
CA LYS A 213 -1.32 44.34 -66.32
C LYS A 213 -2.31 43.72 -65.31
N ALA A 214 -2.17 44.10 -64.03
CA ALA A 214 -3.17 43.80 -63.05
C ALA A 214 -4.39 44.67 -63.34
N SER A 215 -5.54 44.04 -63.47
CA SER A 215 -6.82 44.78 -63.59
C SER A 215 -6.91 45.77 -62.42
N SER A 216 -7.49 46.93 -62.65
CA SER A 216 -7.65 47.99 -61.65
C SER A 216 -8.25 47.55 -60.29
N LEU A 217 -8.84 46.35 -60.24
CA LEU A 217 -9.32 45.71 -59.01
C LEU A 217 -8.23 45.05 -58.17
N GLU A 218 -7.04 44.80 -58.70
CA GLU A 218 -5.94 44.16 -57.99
C GLU A 218 -4.89 45.17 -57.42
N MET A 219 -5.02 46.41 -57.85
CA MET A 219 -4.21 47.49 -57.30
C MET A 219 -4.75 47.91 -55.93
N GLY A 220 -3.93 47.89 -54.89
CA GLY A 220 -4.33 48.29 -53.55
C GLY A 220 -4.71 49.78 -53.47
N GLY A 221 -5.40 50.14 -52.38
CA GLY A 221 -5.82 51.53 -52.14
C GLY A 221 -4.70 52.57 -52.27
N MET A 222 -3.50 52.17 -51.87
CA MET A 222 -2.32 53.03 -52.00
C MET A 222 -1.96 53.34 -53.47
N ALA A 223 -1.93 52.33 -54.33
CA ALA A 223 -1.64 52.49 -55.74
C ALA A 223 -2.71 53.35 -56.42
N ASN A 224 -3.98 53.16 -56.12
CA ASN A 224 -5.08 53.96 -56.65
C ASN A 224 -4.97 55.43 -56.24
N LEU A 225 -4.58 55.76 -54.97
CA LEU A 225 -4.39 57.10 -54.50
C LEU A 225 -3.24 57.82 -55.28
N VAL A 226 -2.12 57.11 -55.48
CA VAL A 226 -0.98 57.63 -56.24
C VAL A 226 -1.35 57.84 -57.69
N MET A 227 -2.03 56.89 -58.36
CA MET A 227 -2.46 57.01 -59.74
C MET A 227 -3.38 58.21 -59.92
N THR A 228 -4.36 58.41 -59.02
CA THR A 228 -5.27 59.58 -59.09
C THR A 228 -4.51 60.89 -59.02
N GLN A 229 -3.46 61.01 -58.18
CA GLN A 229 -2.65 62.19 -58.06
C GLN A 229 -1.72 62.40 -59.29
N ILE A 230 -1.23 61.32 -59.91
CA ILE A 230 -0.47 61.36 -61.15
C ILE A 230 -1.36 61.85 -62.28
N ASP A 231 -2.58 61.31 -62.43
CA ASP A 231 -3.54 61.79 -63.47
C ASP A 231 -3.85 63.27 -63.28
N GLU A 232 -3.94 63.77 -62.03
CA GLU A 232 -4.16 65.20 -61.75
C GLU A 232 -2.96 66.07 -62.16
N VAL A 233 -1.72 65.58 -61.93
CA VAL A 233 -0.50 66.28 -62.40
C VAL A 233 -0.45 66.29 -63.92
N GLU A 234 -0.74 65.16 -64.60
CA GLU A 234 -0.75 65.08 -66.07
C GLU A 234 -1.77 66.04 -66.69
N LEU A 235 -2.99 66.08 -66.13
CA LEU A 235 -4.06 66.98 -66.58
C LEU A 235 -3.64 68.42 -66.40
N ALA A 236 -3.10 68.81 -65.21
CA ALA A 236 -2.65 70.14 -64.96
C ALA A 236 -1.49 70.57 -65.90
N ARG A 237 -0.62 69.64 -66.27
CA ARG A 237 0.47 69.81 -67.21
C ARG A 237 -0.02 70.06 -68.63
N ALA A 238 -0.99 69.21 -69.06
CA ALA A 238 -1.61 69.40 -70.41
C ALA A 238 -2.27 70.76 -70.52
N ASP A 239 -3.02 71.24 -69.52
CA ASP A 239 -3.62 72.54 -69.44
C ASP A 239 -2.58 73.65 -69.50
N PHE A 240 -1.45 73.48 -68.81
CA PHE A 240 -0.35 74.46 -68.82
C PHE A 240 0.34 74.54 -70.19
N GLU A 241 0.63 73.41 -70.85
CA GLU A 241 1.22 73.39 -72.19
C GLU A 241 0.32 74.06 -73.21
N LEU A 242 -0.99 73.84 -73.15
CA LEU A 242 -1.97 74.49 -73.98
C LEU A 242 -1.94 76.06 -73.72
N ALA A 243 -1.92 76.47 -72.45
CA ALA A 243 -1.87 77.88 -72.05
C ALA A 243 -0.57 78.51 -72.46
N ARG A 244 0.56 77.79 -72.37
CA ARG A 244 1.89 78.25 -72.83
C ARG A 244 1.90 78.50 -74.33
N ASP A 245 1.42 77.51 -75.10
CA ASP A 245 1.40 77.59 -76.55
C ASP A 245 0.46 78.72 -77.02
N THR A 246 -0.67 78.94 -76.35
CA THR A 246 -1.59 80.04 -76.57
C THR A 246 -0.91 81.39 -76.30
N LEU A 247 -0.22 81.51 -75.17
CA LEU A 247 0.54 82.73 -74.82
C LEU A 247 1.62 83.01 -75.85
N LEU A 248 2.43 82.01 -76.23
CA LEU A 248 3.48 82.16 -77.24
C LEU A 248 2.90 82.62 -78.60
N HIS A 249 1.72 82.11 -78.97
CA HIS A 249 1.03 82.52 -80.16
C HIS A 249 0.53 83.94 -80.04
N SER A 250 -0.08 84.31 -78.93
CA SER A 250 -0.57 85.67 -78.65
C SER A 250 0.58 86.67 -78.57
N GLU A 251 1.74 86.36 -78.01
CA GLU A 251 2.95 87.20 -77.98
C GLU A 251 3.47 87.49 -79.43
N ARG A 252 3.53 86.42 -80.25
CA ARG A 252 3.94 86.61 -81.68
C ARG A 252 2.96 87.47 -82.49
N LEU A 253 1.66 87.34 -82.22
CA LEU A 253 0.62 88.14 -82.88
C LEU A 253 0.60 89.56 -82.34
N ALA A 254 0.85 89.79 -81.03
CA ALA A 254 0.95 91.14 -80.45
C ALA A 254 2.17 91.93 -81.01
N GLN A 255 3.29 91.22 -81.23
CA GLN A 255 4.46 91.83 -81.90
C GLN A 255 4.14 92.33 -83.33
N LYS A 256 3.14 91.72 -84.00
CA LYS A 256 2.67 92.10 -85.32
C LYS A 256 1.47 93.04 -85.26
N GLY A 257 1.00 93.45 -84.09
CA GLY A 257 -0.11 94.36 -83.89
C GLY A 257 -1.51 93.78 -84.07
N PHE A 258 -1.67 92.47 -84.13
CA PHE A 258 -2.95 91.77 -84.35
C PHE A 258 -3.70 91.39 -83.06
N VAL A 259 -3.12 91.49 -81.89
CA VAL A 259 -3.69 91.22 -80.59
C VAL A 259 -3.59 92.43 -79.69
N THR A 260 -4.63 92.73 -78.93
CA THR A 260 -4.66 93.84 -77.98
C THR A 260 -3.86 93.52 -76.70
N ILE A 261 -3.36 94.60 -76.01
CA ILE A 261 -2.62 94.47 -74.77
C ILE A 261 -3.45 93.75 -73.68
N ASN A 262 -4.76 93.93 -73.68
CA ASN A 262 -5.67 93.25 -72.69
C ASN A 262 -5.82 91.77 -72.96
N GLU A 263 -5.87 91.31 -74.20
CA GLU A 263 -5.89 89.91 -74.57
C GLU A 263 -4.58 89.26 -74.21
N LEU A 264 -3.43 89.83 -74.51
CA LEU A 264 -2.14 89.28 -74.09
C LEU A 264 -2.01 89.22 -72.59
N ALA A 265 -2.48 90.21 -71.85
CA ALA A 265 -2.48 90.21 -70.39
C ALA A 265 -3.37 89.07 -69.83
N ARG A 266 -4.52 88.78 -70.46
CA ARG A 266 -5.41 87.68 -70.10
C ARG A 266 -4.71 86.32 -70.29
N ASP A 267 -4.05 86.15 -71.44
CA ASP A 267 -3.35 84.88 -71.74
C ASP A 267 -2.16 84.70 -70.83
N ARG A 268 -1.45 85.74 -70.45
CA ARG A 268 -0.38 85.71 -69.48
C ARG A 268 -0.90 85.33 -68.08
N ILE A 269 -2.03 85.85 -67.65
CA ILE A 269 -2.67 85.51 -66.40
C ILE A 269 -3.10 84.06 -66.42
N ASN A 270 -3.67 83.57 -67.55
CA ASN A 270 -4.05 82.20 -67.69
C ASN A 270 -2.84 81.24 -67.60
N HIS A 271 -1.76 81.58 -68.35
CA HIS A 271 -0.54 80.76 -68.26
C HIS A 271 0.00 80.71 -66.81
N ASN A 272 0.09 81.84 -66.08
CA ASN A 272 0.54 81.85 -64.68
C ASN A 272 -0.41 81.07 -63.79
N ARG A 273 -1.73 81.08 -64.02
CA ARG A 273 -2.70 80.30 -63.29
C ARG A 273 -2.50 78.78 -63.49
N GLN A 274 -2.24 78.37 -64.75
CA GLN A 274 -1.99 76.94 -65.02
C GLN A 274 -0.63 76.49 -64.49
N SER A 275 0.40 77.33 -64.54
CA SER A 275 1.69 77.10 -63.90
C SER A 275 1.55 76.88 -62.40
N SER A 276 0.74 77.71 -61.74
CA SER A 276 0.46 77.50 -60.30
C SER A 276 -0.30 76.20 -60.03
N ARG A 277 -1.24 75.82 -60.93
CA ARG A 277 -1.97 74.51 -60.80
C ARG A 277 -1.01 73.34 -60.88
N VAL A 278 -0.08 73.33 -61.84
CA VAL A 278 0.94 72.27 -61.95
C VAL A 278 1.74 72.15 -60.66
N SER A 279 2.20 73.32 -60.14
CA SER A 279 2.95 73.34 -58.88
C SER A 279 2.16 72.79 -57.69
N ILE A 280 0.84 73.13 -57.61
CA ILE A 280 -0.04 72.63 -56.55
C ILE A 280 -0.22 71.14 -56.70
N ALA A 281 -0.59 70.62 -57.91
CA ALA A 281 -0.77 69.17 -58.13
C ALA A 281 0.50 68.38 -57.83
N TRP A 282 1.66 68.90 -58.23
CA TRP A 282 2.95 68.30 -57.93
C TRP A 282 3.26 68.26 -56.41
N ASN A 283 2.98 69.39 -55.72
CA ASN A 283 3.18 69.42 -54.27
C ASN A 283 2.24 68.43 -53.54
N ASN A 284 0.99 68.31 -54.02
CA ASN A 284 0.05 67.31 -53.48
C ASN A 284 0.56 65.85 -53.64
N LEU A 285 1.12 65.55 -54.84
CA LEU A 285 1.72 64.25 -55.09
C LEU A 285 2.91 63.95 -54.16
N LYS A 286 3.79 65.01 -53.98
CA LYS A 286 4.91 64.89 -53.00
C LYS A 286 4.43 64.64 -51.58
N LEU A 287 3.44 65.43 -51.13
CA LEU A 287 2.86 65.24 -49.79
C LEU A 287 2.26 63.85 -49.61
N LEU A 288 1.53 63.38 -50.63
CA LEU A 288 0.95 62.05 -50.61
C LEU A 288 2.02 60.97 -50.43
N ILE A 289 3.06 60.99 -51.28
CA ILE A 289 4.12 59.96 -51.28
C ILE A 289 4.96 60.04 -50.01
N LYS A 290 5.37 61.24 -49.59
CA LYS A 290 6.33 61.42 -48.50
C LYS A 290 5.72 61.25 -47.11
N PHE A 291 4.45 61.63 -46.94
CA PHE A 291 3.84 61.66 -45.61
C PHE A 291 2.58 60.82 -45.53
N THR A 292 1.54 61.07 -46.32
CA THR A 292 0.22 60.48 -46.15
C THR A 292 0.19 58.95 -46.32
N LEU A 293 0.90 58.41 -47.31
CA LEU A 293 0.99 56.98 -47.53
C LEU A 293 1.77 56.31 -46.39
N HIS A 294 2.82 56.95 -45.92
CA HIS A 294 3.65 56.40 -44.84
C HIS A 294 2.87 56.40 -43.50
N GLU A 295 2.19 57.52 -43.21
CA GLU A 295 1.32 57.62 -42.03
C GLU A 295 0.21 56.55 -42.05
N SER A 296 -0.55 56.46 -43.16
CA SER A 296 -1.61 55.46 -43.30
C SER A 296 -1.11 54.00 -43.17
N LEU A 297 0.10 53.72 -43.70
CA LEU A 297 0.69 52.39 -43.57
C LEU A 297 1.09 52.09 -42.12
N ILE A 298 1.69 53.09 -41.41
CA ILE A 298 2.03 52.93 -39.99
C ILE A 298 0.79 52.71 -39.16
N GLU A 299 -0.29 53.51 -39.36
CA GLU A 299 -1.55 53.33 -38.62
C GLU A 299 -2.16 51.96 -38.82
N LEU A 300 -2.28 51.48 -40.06
CA LEU A 300 -2.83 50.19 -40.37
C LEU A 300 -2.00 49.04 -39.81
N LYS A 301 -0.67 49.15 -39.88
CA LYS A 301 0.25 48.17 -39.29
C LYS A 301 0.14 48.17 -37.76
N GLN A 302 0.06 49.36 -37.16
CA GLN A 302 -0.09 49.47 -35.70
C GLN A 302 -1.45 48.89 -35.22
N GLU A 303 -2.53 49.05 -36.01
CA GLU A 303 -3.82 48.40 -35.74
C GLU A 303 -3.70 46.88 -35.80
N ALA A 304 -2.94 46.34 -36.77
CA ALA A 304 -2.71 44.90 -36.89
C ALA A 304 -1.85 44.37 -35.75
N ASP A 305 -0.74 45.03 -35.44
CA ASP A 305 0.16 44.67 -34.33
C ASP A 305 -0.57 44.75 -32.98
N ASN A 306 -1.38 45.80 -32.75
CA ASN A 306 -2.23 45.90 -31.54
C ASN A 306 -3.28 44.79 -31.46
N SER A 307 -3.86 44.40 -32.62
CA SER A 307 -4.82 43.27 -32.67
C SER A 307 -4.15 41.95 -32.39
N GLN A 308 -2.90 41.77 -32.84
CA GLN A 308 -2.11 40.59 -32.55
C GLN A 308 -1.77 40.49 -31.04
N LEU A 309 -1.23 41.59 -30.48
CA LEU A 309 -0.96 41.67 -29.03
C LEU A 309 -2.23 41.43 -28.19
N GLY A 310 -3.36 41.98 -28.68
CA GLY A 310 -4.67 41.75 -28.08
C GLY A 310 -5.08 40.27 -28.09
N LEU A 311 -4.85 39.57 -29.19
CA LEU A 311 -5.11 38.11 -29.29
C LEU A 311 -4.19 37.33 -28.35
N GLU A 312 -2.91 37.63 -28.31
CA GLU A 312 -1.93 36.98 -27.42
C GLU A 312 -2.29 37.19 -25.94
N SER A 313 -2.65 38.45 -25.58
CA SER A 313 -3.11 38.77 -24.21
C SER A 313 -4.38 38.02 -23.83
N ILE A 314 -5.37 37.93 -24.74
CA ILE A 314 -6.58 37.14 -24.50
C ILE A 314 -6.25 35.67 -24.33
N ARG A 315 -5.37 35.10 -25.15
CA ARG A 315 -4.95 33.69 -25.03
C ARG A 315 -4.25 33.39 -23.71
N ALA A 316 -3.32 34.26 -23.31
CA ALA A 316 -2.65 34.14 -22.01
C ALA A 316 -3.65 34.23 -20.84
N GLY A 317 -4.56 35.22 -20.91
CA GLY A 317 -5.63 35.35 -19.91
C GLY A 317 -6.61 34.16 -19.89
N ASN A 318 -6.90 33.62 -21.06
CA ASN A 318 -7.74 32.43 -21.20
C ASN A 318 -7.08 31.18 -20.58
N GLU A 319 -5.79 30.98 -20.82
CA GLU A 319 -5.04 29.88 -20.23
C GLU A 319 -5.00 29.99 -18.70
N ALA A 320 -4.75 31.16 -18.15
CA ALA A 320 -4.79 31.39 -16.70
C ALA A 320 -6.18 31.06 -16.10
N LYS A 321 -7.27 31.46 -16.76
CA LYS A 321 -8.63 31.14 -16.34
C LYS A 321 -8.91 29.63 -16.40
N ARG A 322 -8.46 28.98 -17.48
CA ARG A 322 -8.60 27.54 -17.68
C ARG A 322 -7.87 26.75 -16.61
N VAL A 323 -6.61 27.13 -16.31
CA VAL A 323 -5.84 26.50 -15.23
C VAL A 323 -6.55 26.66 -13.88
N LYS A 324 -7.03 27.87 -13.57
CA LYS A 324 -7.78 28.12 -12.33
C LYS A 324 -9.01 27.24 -12.23
N GLN A 325 -9.86 27.22 -13.26
CA GLN A 325 -11.12 26.49 -13.22
C GLN A 325 -10.92 24.96 -13.26
N SER A 326 -9.87 24.48 -13.94
CA SER A 326 -9.49 23.07 -13.90
C SER A 326 -9.01 22.67 -12.51
N ALA A 327 -8.26 23.53 -11.81
CA ALA A 327 -7.85 23.28 -10.43
C ALA A 327 -9.05 23.22 -9.48
N GLU A 328 -10.05 24.08 -9.66
CA GLU A 328 -11.31 24.02 -8.88
C GLU A 328 -12.06 22.70 -9.12
N LEU A 329 -12.13 22.24 -10.37
CA LEU A 329 -12.75 20.95 -10.71
C LEU A 329 -11.97 19.77 -10.09
N ILE A 330 -10.64 19.75 -10.21
CA ILE A 330 -9.78 18.73 -9.62
C ILE A 330 -9.93 18.70 -8.10
N SER A 331 -10.00 19.88 -7.45
CA SER A 331 -10.22 19.96 -6.00
C SER A 331 -11.56 19.38 -5.59
N ALA A 332 -12.64 19.71 -6.32
CA ALA A 332 -13.96 19.16 -6.05
C ALA A 332 -14.01 17.62 -6.27
N GLU A 333 -13.36 17.11 -7.31
CA GLU A 333 -13.26 15.67 -7.57
C GLU A 333 -12.44 14.94 -6.49
N ALA A 334 -11.36 15.56 -5.99
CA ALA A 334 -10.57 15.03 -4.88
C ALA A 334 -11.39 14.97 -3.57
N GLU A 335 -12.15 16.03 -3.25
CA GLU A 335 -13.04 16.05 -2.09
C GLU A 335 -14.12 14.97 -2.17
N TYR A 336 -14.73 14.79 -3.35
CA TYR A 336 -15.71 13.72 -3.58
C TYR A 336 -15.10 12.33 -3.39
N THR A 337 -13.91 12.10 -3.97
CA THR A 337 -13.20 10.82 -3.85
C THR A 337 -12.90 10.51 -2.39
N LEU A 338 -12.35 11.48 -1.66
CA LEU A 338 -12.06 11.33 -0.23
C LEU A 338 -13.32 11.07 0.61
N ALA A 339 -14.40 11.80 0.30
CA ALA A 339 -15.68 11.60 0.99
C ALA A 339 -16.25 10.21 0.73
N LYS A 340 -16.13 9.72 -0.50
CA LYS A 340 -16.57 8.39 -0.90
C LYS A 340 -15.75 7.27 -0.26
N GLU A 341 -14.42 7.39 -0.25
CA GLU A 341 -13.53 6.43 0.43
C GLU A 341 -13.87 6.29 1.92
N ARG A 342 -14.20 7.42 2.58
CA ARG A 342 -14.67 7.38 3.96
C ARG A 342 -16.02 6.69 4.12
N LEU A 343 -16.93 6.86 3.16
CA LEU A 343 -18.22 6.15 3.16
C LEU A 343 -18.00 4.65 2.98
N ASP A 344 -17.20 4.26 2.00
CA ASP A 344 -16.87 2.86 1.71
C ASP A 344 -16.21 2.19 2.94
N LYS A 345 -15.36 2.94 3.67
CA LYS A 345 -14.78 2.47 4.94
C LYS A 345 -15.87 2.19 6.00
N TRP A 346 -16.86 3.06 6.14
CA TRP A 346 -17.96 2.82 7.09
C TRP A 346 -18.83 1.64 6.65
N ASP A 347 -19.09 1.48 5.36
CA ASP A 347 -19.81 0.32 4.81
C ASP A 347 -19.05 -1.00 5.11
N GLU A 348 -17.71 -1.00 4.96
CA GLU A 348 -16.87 -2.14 5.33
C GLU A 348 -16.92 -2.43 6.84
N GLN A 349 -16.87 -1.39 7.68
CA GLN A 349 -17.00 -1.57 9.13
C GLN A 349 -18.36 -2.17 9.51
N ILE A 350 -19.46 -1.71 8.92
CA ILE A 350 -20.80 -2.29 9.15
C ILE A 350 -20.84 -3.76 8.74
N ALA A 351 -20.23 -4.11 7.60
CA ALA A 351 -20.14 -5.50 7.16
C ALA A 351 -19.35 -6.37 8.15
N HIS A 352 -18.37 -5.78 8.84
CA HIS A 352 -17.57 -6.45 9.86
C HIS A 352 -18.27 -6.57 11.23
N ALA A 353 -19.42 -5.93 11.42
CA ALA A 353 -20.23 -6.08 12.62
C ALA A 353 -20.81 -7.50 12.74
N ILE A 354 -21.04 -8.17 11.63
CA ILE A 354 -21.51 -9.56 11.61
C ILE A 354 -20.30 -10.47 11.39
N LEU A 355 -19.95 -11.22 12.43
CA LEU A 355 -18.86 -12.18 12.39
C LEU A 355 -19.38 -13.52 11.89
N ILE A 356 -18.86 -13.95 10.74
CA ILE A 356 -19.22 -15.23 10.12
C ILE A 356 -18.10 -16.23 10.22
N ALA A 357 -18.43 -17.51 10.23
CA ALA A 357 -17.47 -18.61 10.29
C ALA A 357 -16.68 -18.74 8.98
N PRO A 358 -15.35 -18.54 8.98
CA PRO A 358 -14.53 -18.71 7.77
C PRO A 358 -14.31 -20.19 7.43
N ALA A 359 -14.44 -21.09 8.43
CA ALA A 359 -14.32 -22.53 8.30
C ALA A 359 -15.30 -23.22 9.23
N GLY A 360 -15.60 -24.50 8.98
CA GLY A 360 -16.37 -25.31 9.93
C GLY A 360 -15.51 -25.71 11.12
N GLY A 361 -16.10 -25.74 12.33
CA GLY A 361 -15.42 -26.14 13.55
C GLY A 361 -16.33 -26.12 14.77
N LEU A 362 -15.82 -26.59 15.89
CA LEU A 362 -16.49 -26.47 17.17
C LEU A 362 -16.36 -25.02 17.68
N VAL A 363 -17.45 -24.42 18.12
CA VAL A 363 -17.44 -23.09 18.71
C VAL A 363 -16.85 -23.14 20.11
N VAL A 364 -15.76 -22.41 20.31
CA VAL A 364 -15.14 -22.16 21.62
C VAL A 364 -15.05 -20.64 21.79
N TYR A 365 -15.45 -20.15 22.95
CA TYR A 365 -15.40 -18.71 23.22
C TYR A 365 -13.96 -18.22 23.36
N GLY A 366 -13.70 -17.04 22.79
CA GLY A 366 -12.48 -16.31 23.06
C GLY A 366 -12.38 -15.95 24.54
N ARG A 367 -11.17 -15.72 25.01
CA ARG A 367 -10.93 -15.31 26.41
C ARG A 367 -10.24 -13.95 26.42
N GLU A 368 -10.65 -13.10 27.33
CA GLU A 368 -10.03 -11.80 27.57
C GLU A 368 -8.93 -11.93 28.66
N ASP A 369 -8.24 -10.81 28.92
CA ASP A 369 -7.32 -10.68 30.05
C ASP A 369 -7.98 -11.21 31.34
N TRP A 370 -7.27 -12.08 32.07
CA TRP A 370 -7.77 -12.75 33.28
C TRP A 370 -8.60 -14.04 33.03
N ASP A 371 -8.57 -14.58 31.81
CA ASP A 371 -9.18 -15.88 31.47
C ASP A 371 -10.71 -15.90 31.48
N GLU A 372 -11.36 -14.72 31.45
CA GLU A 372 -12.82 -14.58 31.40
C GLU A 372 -13.34 -14.84 29.96
N PRO A 373 -14.30 -15.75 29.77
CA PRO A 373 -14.88 -15.99 28.46
C PRO A 373 -15.72 -14.82 27.97
N VAL A 374 -15.73 -14.60 26.67
CA VAL A 374 -16.58 -13.59 26.04
C VAL A 374 -18.05 -13.96 26.23
N TYR A 375 -18.91 -12.96 26.52
CA TYR A 375 -20.37 -13.14 26.72
C TYR A 375 -21.18 -12.03 26.04
N GLU A 376 -22.46 -12.28 25.81
CA GLU A 376 -23.39 -11.28 25.26
C GLU A 376 -23.55 -10.07 26.18
N GLY A 377 -23.47 -8.87 25.63
CA GLY A 377 -23.49 -7.60 26.38
C GLY A 377 -22.10 -7.08 26.77
N MET A 378 -21.04 -7.84 26.55
CA MET A 378 -19.67 -7.44 26.84
C MET A 378 -19.18 -6.40 25.82
N GLU A 379 -18.35 -5.44 26.26
CA GLU A 379 -17.59 -4.58 25.37
C GLU A 379 -16.36 -5.30 24.85
N VAL A 380 -16.27 -5.42 23.53
CA VAL A 380 -15.12 -6.04 22.85
C VAL A 380 -14.30 -4.99 22.11
N ARG A 381 -12.97 -5.21 22.07
CA ARG A 381 -12.01 -4.34 21.40
C ARG A 381 -11.70 -4.86 20.00
N GLN A 382 -11.18 -3.98 19.17
CA GLN A 382 -10.64 -4.38 17.87
C GLN A 382 -9.51 -5.42 18.05
N ARG A 383 -9.51 -6.45 17.23
CA ARG A 383 -8.60 -7.61 17.25
C ARG A 383 -8.71 -8.52 18.48
N GLN A 384 -9.75 -8.38 19.26
CA GLN A 384 -10.05 -9.31 20.34
C GLN A 384 -10.61 -10.61 19.74
N ASP A 385 -10.17 -11.76 20.27
CA ASP A 385 -10.69 -13.08 19.93
C ASP A 385 -12.12 -13.22 20.47
N ILE A 386 -13.10 -13.36 19.60
CA ILE A 386 -14.51 -13.55 19.98
C ILE A 386 -14.84 -15.04 19.99
N VAL A 387 -14.51 -15.75 18.91
CA VAL A 387 -14.76 -17.18 18.75
C VAL A 387 -13.51 -17.83 18.18
N ILE A 388 -13.17 -18.97 18.73
CA ILE A 388 -12.13 -19.85 18.21
C ILE A 388 -12.83 -21.08 17.63
N LEU A 389 -12.48 -21.46 16.41
CA LEU A 389 -12.97 -22.64 15.72
C LEU A 389 -11.84 -23.65 15.55
N PRO A 390 -11.56 -24.50 16.55
CA PRO A 390 -10.59 -25.59 16.42
C PRO A 390 -11.08 -26.65 15.42
N ASP A 391 -10.17 -27.10 14.55
CA ASP A 391 -10.43 -28.28 13.71
C ASP A 391 -10.25 -29.54 14.52
N ILE A 392 -11.35 -30.05 15.05
CA ILE A 392 -11.36 -31.25 15.91
C ILE A 392 -11.00 -32.56 15.19
N ARG A 393 -10.93 -32.57 13.85
CA ARG A 393 -10.58 -33.76 13.07
C ARG A 393 -9.13 -34.17 13.24
N THR A 394 -8.26 -33.18 13.35
CA THR A 394 -6.82 -33.38 13.52
C THR A 394 -6.38 -32.86 14.87
N MET A 395 -6.01 -33.78 15.76
CA MET A 395 -5.59 -33.44 17.11
C MET A 395 -4.09 -33.61 17.29
N VAL A 396 -3.51 -32.80 18.12
CA VAL A 396 -2.10 -32.88 18.53
C VAL A 396 -2.01 -32.90 20.06
N ALA A 397 -1.08 -33.67 20.57
CA ALA A 397 -0.70 -33.64 21.98
C ALA A 397 0.53 -32.75 22.14
N ARG A 398 0.41 -31.68 22.90
CA ARG A 398 1.53 -30.80 23.23
C ARG A 398 2.11 -31.23 24.57
N ILE A 399 3.40 -31.51 24.56
CA ILE A 399 4.16 -31.90 25.76
C ILE A 399 5.30 -30.91 26.01
N LYS A 400 5.74 -30.86 27.26
CA LYS A 400 6.89 -30.04 27.68
C LYS A 400 7.99 -30.99 28.12
N VAL A 401 9.03 -31.14 27.30
CA VAL A 401 10.16 -32.04 27.55
C VAL A 401 11.31 -31.24 28.17
N HIS A 402 11.89 -31.82 29.22
CA HIS A 402 13.03 -31.23 29.92
C HIS A 402 14.29 -31.16 29.03
N GLU A 403 15.13 -30.09 29.21
CA GLU A 403 16.38 -29.89 28.45
C GLU A 403 17.27 -31.14 28.39
N ALA A 404 17.37 -31.91 29.49
CA ALA A 404 18.20 -33.12 29.56
C ALA A 404 17.70 -34.27 28.66
N GLN A 405 16.47 -34.22 28.17
CA GLN A 405 15.84 -35.29 27.38
C GLN A 405 15.47 -34.88 25.96
N VAL A 406 15.39 -33.55 25.68
CA VAL A 406 14.93 -33.03 24.37
C VAL A 406 15.88 -33.44 23.23
N ASP A 407 17.16 -33.59 23.52
CA ASP A 407 18.18 -34.01 22.54
C ASP A 407 17.93 -35.41 21.99
N LYS A 408 17.20 -36.26 22.77
CA LYS A 408 16.83 -37.61 22.36
C LYS A 408 15.55 -37.68 21.51
N VAL A 409 14.78 -36.56 21.47
CA VAL A 409 13.51 -36.50 20.76
C VAL A 409 13.71 -35.97 19.37
N ALA A 410 13.34 -36.73 18.35
CA ALA A 410 13.43 -36.39 16.97
C ALA A 410 12.07 -36.44 16.27
N ILE A 411 11.92 -35.62 15.19
CA ILE A 411 10.71 -35.61 14.35
C ILE A 411 10.54 -37.00 13.71
N GLY A 412 9.30 -37.52 13.70
CA GLY A 412 8.95 -38.80 13.12
C GLY A 412 8.99 -39.99 14.11
N GLN A 413 9.51 -39.79 15.33
CA GLN A 413 9.51 -40.85 16.33
C GLN A 413 8.07 -41.25 16.71
N PRO A 414 7.79 -42.58 16.88
CA PRO A 414 6.49 -43.06 17.31
C PRO A 414 6.23 -42.70 18.77
N ALA A 415 4.97 -42.47 19.08
CA ALA A 415 4.54 -42.10 20.41
C ALA A 415 3.21 -42.75 20.76
N ASP A 416 3.10 -43.20 22.01
CA ASP A 416 1.87 -43.73 22.60
C ASP A 416 1.22 -42.64 23.46
N ILE A 417 -0.03 -42.30 23.14
CA ILE A 417 -0.79 -41.24 23.80
C ILE A 417 -1.87 -41.90 24.65
N LYS A 418 -1.84 -41.69 25.94
CA LYS A 418 -2.84 -42.15 26.90
C LYS A 418 -3.63 -40.94 27.40
N ILE A 419 -4.90 -40.85 27.05
CA ILE A 419 -5.77 -39.75 27.43
C ILE A 419 -6.48 -40.10 28.72
N ASP A 420 -6.46 -39.19 29.69
CA ASP A 420 -7.00 -39.45 31.03
C ASP A 420 -8.52 -39.74 31.00
N ALA A 421 -9.24 -39.15 30.04
CA ALA A 421 -10.67 -39.37 29.83
C ALA A 421 -11.01 -40.77 29.26
N PHE A 422 -10.02 -41.52 28.71
CA PHE A 422 -10.23 -42.83 28.09
C PHE A 422 -9.27 -43.89 28.68
N PRO A 423 -9.47 -44.26 29.94
CA PRO A 423 -8.59 -45.24 30.60
C PRO A 423 -8.61 -46.57 29.84
N GLY A 424 -7.43 -47.07 29.52
CA GLY A 424 -7.25 -48.33 28.80
C GLY A 424 -7.18 -48.24 27.28
N GLN A 425 -7.40 -47.05 26.68
CA GLN A 425 -7.17 -46.82 25.25
C GLN A 425 -5.82 -46.16 25.03
N ILE A 426 -5.05 -46.71 24.11
CA ILE A 426 -3.79 -46.13 23.67
C ILE A 426 -3.98 -45.61 22.25
N PHE A 427 -3.76 -44.31 22.07
CA PHE A 427 -3.77 -43.67 20.76
C PHE A 427 -2.34 -43.60 20.23
N LYS A 428 -2.15 -44.05 19.01
CA LYS A 428 -0.86 -43.95 18.33
C LYS A 428 -0.67 -42.54 17.74
N GLY A 429 0.57 -42.12 17.73
CA GLY A 429 0.95 -40.83 17.14
C GLY A 429 2.43 -40.80 16.81
N HIS A 430 2.87 -39.69 16.24
CA HIS A 430 4.28 -39.45 15.96
C HIS A 430 4.66 -38.01 16.25
N VAL A 431 5.92 -37.80 16.57
CA VAL A 431 6.47 -36.46 16.81
C VAL A 431 6.44 -35.67 15.50
N SER A 432 5.66 -34.59 15.45
CA SER A 432 5.51 -33.74 14.28
C SER A 432 6.39 -32.49 14.35
N LYS A 433 6.67 -32.00 15.56
CA LYS A 433 7.48 -30.78 15.75
C LYS A 433 8.20 -30.82 17.10
N VAL A 434 9.46 -30.39 17.09
CA VAL A 434 10.26 -30.13 18.29
C VAL A 434 10.65 -28.66 18.28
N SER A 435 10.38 -27.92 19.35
CA SER A 435 10.75 -26.51 19.46
C SER A 435 12.26 -26.39 19.60
N THR A 436 12.86 -25.46 18.87
CA THR A 436 14.30 -25.14 18.99
C THR A 436 14.60 -24.14 20.11
N LEU A 437 13.56 -23.45 20.60
CA LEU A 437 13.70 -22.50 21.71
C LEU A 437 12.96 -23.03 22.93
N PRO A 438 13.48 -22.78 24.14
CA PRO A 438 12.77 -23.14 25.37
C PRO A 438 11.47 -22.36 25.49
N ASP A 439 10.51 -22.91 26.21
CA ASP A 439 9.24 -22.28 26.52
C ASP A 439 9.48 -20.97 27.30
N PRO A 440 8.91 -19.82 26.89
CA PRO A 440 9.13 -18.52 27.54
C PRO A 440 8.68 -18.48 29.02
N SER A 441 7.85 -19.42 29.48
CA SER A 441 7.48 -19.57 30.89
C SER A 441 8.66 -19.89 31.82
N TRP A 442 9.85 -20.24 31.27
CA TRP A 442 11.07 -20.49 32.06
C TRP A 442 11.53 -19.27 32.88
N ARG A 443 11.08 -18.05 32.51
CA ARG A 443 11.46 -16.83 33.27
C ARG A 443 11.03 -16.86 34.72
N SER A 444 9.96 -17.59 35.02
CA SER A 444 9.45 -17.81 36.38
C SER A 444 9.87 -19.16 37.00
N ASN A 445 10.47 -20.04 36.19
CA ASN A 445 10.93 -21.38 36.64
C ASN A 445 12.36 -21.63 36.13
N PRO A 446 13.34 -21.98 36.98
CA PRO A 446 14.72 -22.25 36.57
C PRO A 446 14.89 -23.45 35.65
N ILE A 447 13.86 -24.28 35.52
CA ILE A 447 13.89 -25.50 34.72
C ILE A 447 13.51 -25.17 33.27
N LYS A 448 14.46 -25.35 32.34
CA LYS A 448 14.20 -25.15 30.91
C LYS A 448 13.46 -26.35 30.32
N VAL A 449 12.34 -26.07 29.69
CA VAL A 449 11.52 -27.05 29.00
C VAL A 449 11.31 -26.65 27.54
N TYR A 450 11.19 -27.64 26.68
CA TYR A 450 10.99 -27.45 25.24
C TYR A 450 9.63 -28.02 24.84
N SER A 451 8.87 -27.27 24.07
CA SER A 451 7.58 -27.74 23.57
C SER A 451 7.77 -28.74 22.44
N VAL A 452 7.23 -29.93 22.59
CA VAL A 452 7.17 -30.94 21.54
C VAL A 452 5.71 -31.20 21.20
N THR A 453 5.43 -31.30 19.90
CA THR A 453 4.08 -31.55 19.38
C THR A 453 4.03 -32.96 18.78
N VAL A 454 3.14 -33.76 19.26
CA VAL A 454 2.89 -35.13 18.77
C VAL A 454 1.56 -35.13 18.03
N LEU A 455 1.54 -35.54 16.77
CA LEU A 455 0.32 -35.69 16.00
C LEU A 455 -0.34 -37.02 16.35
N VAL A 456 -1.64 -36.99 16.58
CA VAL A 456 -2.46 -38.21 16.79
C VAL A 456 -2.79 -38.79 15.43
N ASP A 457 -2.41 -40.04 15.17
CA ASP A 457 -2.57 -40.68 13.84
C ASP A 457 -4.02 -41.09 13.54
N ARG A 458 -4.88 -41.08 14.55
CA ARG A 458 -6.30 -41.41 14.39
C ARG A 458 -7.11 -40.20 14.01
N ASP A 459 -7.89 -40.30 12.93
CA ASP A 459 -8.90 -39.30 12.59
C ASP A 459 -9.97 -39.25 13.71
N ASN A 460 -10.15 -38.05 14.29
CA ASN A 460 -11.13 -37.77 15.32
C ASN A 460 -12.47 -37.29 14.75
N SER A 461 -12.89 -37.86 13.62
CA SER A 461 -14.15 -37.46 12.94
C SER A 461 -15.39 -37.61 13.83
N THR A 462 -15.34 -38.51 14.84
CA THR A 462 -16.40 -38.70 15.83
C THR A 462 -16.39 -37.68 16.97
N GLY A 463 -15.37 -36.81 17.04
CA GLY A 463 -15.26 -35.79 18.08
C GLY A 463 -15.07 -36.33 19.51
N GLN A 464 -14.61 -37.56 19.66
CA GLN A 464 -14.37 -38.16 20.97
C GLN A 464 -13.27 -37.43 21.75
N ILE A 465 -12.18 -37.08 21.06
CA ILE A 465 -11.09 -36.29 21.64
C ILE A 465 -11.43 -34.83 21.52
N ARG A 466 -11.44 -34.10 22.62
CA ARG A 466 -11.73 -32.66 22.65
C ARG A 466 -10.47 -31.87 23.00
N PRO A 467 -10.29 -30.65 22.43
CA PRO A 467 -9.25 -29.74 22.87
C PRO A 467 -9.34 -29.47 24.39
N GLY A 468 -8.19 -29.35 25.05
CA GLY A 468 -8.11 -29.15 26.50
C GLY A 468 -8.13 -30.43 27.33
N MET A 469 -8.28 -31.64 26.73
CA MET A 469 -8.12 -32.89 27.45
C MET A 469 -6.66 -33.10 27.84
N ASN A 470 -6.44 -33.65 29.04
CA ASN A 470 -5.12 -34.00 29.52
C ASN A 470 -4.82 -35.48 29.24
N GLY A 471 -3.54 -35.78 29.18
CA GLY A 471 -3.06 -37.13 28.98
C GLY A 471 -1.57 -37.28 29.24
N THR A 472 -1.05 -38.42 28.91
CA THR A 472 0.38 -38.75 29.01
C THR A 472 0.85 -39.26 27.64
N VAL A 473 1.98 -38.75 27.18
CA VAL A 473 2.63 -39.19 25.95
C VAL A 473 3.92 -39.91 26.31
N GLU A 474 4.08 -41.11 25.74
CA GLU A 474 5.30 -41.89 25.81
C GLU A 474 5.94 -41.95 24.43
N ILE A 475 7.04 -41.19 24.21
CA ILE A 475 7.78 -41.15 22.94
C ILE A 475 8.84 -42.26 22.98
N GLU A 476 8.90 -43.10 21.98
CA GLU A 476 9.96 -44.09 21.82
C GLU A 476 11.18 -43.41 21.14
N VAL A 477 12.20 -43.14 21.94
CA VAL A 477 13.40 -42.41 21.49
C VAL A 477 14.51 -43.33 21.01
N GLY A 478 14.43 -44.61 21.31
CA GLY A 478 15.38 -45.63 20.86
C GLY A 478 15.05 -47.01 21.34
N VAL A 479 15.53 -48.01 20.61
CA VAL A 479 15.45 -49.43 20.99
C VAL A 479 16.89 -49.97 21.01
N LEU A 480 17.31 -50.52 22.15
CA LEU A 480 18.54 -51.25 22.28
C LEU A 480 18.25 -52.74 22.13
N PRO A 481 18.60 -53.36 21.00
CA PRO A 481 18.25 -54.74 20.76
C PRO A 481 19.14 -55.69 21.55
N ASN A 482 18.53 -56.72 22.13
CA ASN A 482 19.21 -57.86 22.79
C ASN A 482 20.23 -57.45 23.87
N VAL A 483 19.90 -56.45 24.70
CA VAL A 483 20.77 -55.97 25.80
C VAL A 483 20.42 -56.72 27.10
N VAL A 484 21.42 -56.91 27.94
CA VAL A 484 21.22 -57.41 29.32
C VAL A 484 20.57 -56.31 30.12
N ASN A 485 19.32 -56.47 30.50
CA ASN A 485 18.60 -55.50 31.29
C ASN A 485 18.02 -56.10 32.55
N VAL A 486 17.90 -55.28 33.58
CA VAL A 486 17.35 -55.70 34.88
C VAL A 486 16.29 -54.69 35.33
N PRO A 487 15.27 -55.11 36.10
CA PRO A 487 14.31 -54.19 36.67
C PRO A 487 15.00 -53.19 37.64
N LEU A 488 14.60 -51.93 37.61
CA LEU A 488 15.14 -50.87 38.49
C LEU A 488 15.11 -51.25 39.99
N PRO A 489 14.09 -51.93 40.52
CA PRO A 489 14.08 -52.36 41.92
C PRO A 489 15.20 -53.34 42.31
N ALA A 490 15.85 -54.02 41.34
CA ALA A 490 16.99 -54.92 41.60
C ALA A 490 18.30 -54.15 41.81
N LEU A 491 18.34 -52.85 41.54
CA LEU A 491 19.52 -51.98 41.77
C LEU A 491 19.55 -51.51 43.20
N ASP A 492 20.70 -51.66 43.79
CA ASP A 492 21.05 -51.08 45.09
C ASP A 492 22.15 -50.04 44.87
N ARG A 493 22.22 -49.00 45.70
CA ARG A 493 23.21 -47.92 45.58
C ARG A 493 23.92 -47.72 46.92
N SER A 494 25.24 -47.68 46.87
CA SER A 494 26.06 -47.24 47.99
C SER A 494 27.07 -46.23 47.44
N ASP A 495 27.08 -45.05 48.07
CA ASP A 495 27.87 -43.89 47.63
C ASP A 495 27.65 -43.63 46.11
N ASP A 496 28.71 -43.71 45.31
CA ASP A 496 28.69 -43.42 43.88
C ASP A 496 28.69 -44.70 43.02
N GLN A 497 28.47 -45.91 43.65
CA GLN A 497 28.47 -47.18 42.97
C GLN A 497 27.09 -47.88 43.04
N HIS A 498 26.76 -48.55 41.95
CA HIS A 498 25.54 -49.35 41.86
C HIS A 498 25.85 -50.83 41.97
N PHE A 499 25.02 -51.57 42.71
CA PHE A 499 25.20 -52.99 43.00
C PHE A 499 23.92 -53.75 42.64
N ILE A 500 24.10 -55.02 42.23
CA ILE A 500 23.02 -55.98 42.06
C ILE A 500 23.33 -57.22 42.93
N TRP A 501 22.35 -57.69 43.68
CA TRP A 501 22.47 -58.91 44.50
C TRP A 501 22.32 -60.10 43.60
N LYS A 502 23.44 -60.79 43.28
CA LYS A 502 23.48 -62.04 42.51
C LYS A 502 23.35 -63.21 43.45
N ALA A 503 22.44 -64.12 43.10
CA ALA A 503 22.31 -65.37 43.84
C ALA A 503 23.40 -66.37 43.42
N THR A 504 24.27 -66.73 44.34
CA THR A 504 25.30 -67.77 44.15
C THR A 504 24.98 -68.97 45.06
N PRO A 505 25.57 -70.14 44.79
CA PRO A 505 25.38 -71.31 45.64
C PRO A 505 25.74 -71.11 47.13
N ASP A 506 26.65 -70.18 47.35
CA ASP A 506 27.17 -69.79 48.70
C ASP A 506 26.40 -68.62 49.35
N GLY A 507 25.31 -68.16 48.70
CA GLY A 507 24.48 -67.05 49.18
C GLY A 507 24.49 -65.84 48.29
N PRO A 508 23.67 -64.80 48.61
CA PRO A 508 23.57 -63.59 47.82
C PRO A 508 24.88 -62.73 47.94
N VAL A 509 25.42 -62.33 46.76
CA VAL A 509 26.66 -61.55 46.66
C VAL A 509 26.32 -60.22 45.98
N ALA A 510 26.71 -59.12 46.66
CA ALA A 510 26.63 -57.76 46.06
C ALA A 510 27.70 -57.58 44.97
N THR A 511 27.27 -57.52 43.74
CA THR A 511 28.15 -57.37 42.56
C THR A 511 28.06 -55.95 42.03
N PRO A 512 29.18 -55.24 41.95
CA PRO A 512 29.21 -53.89 41.38
C PRO A 512 28.88 -53.93 39.89
N VAL A 513 28.03 -53.00 39.41
CA VAL A 513 27.57 -52.96 38.04
C VAL A 513 27.78 -51.61 37.42
N LYS A 514 28.10 -51.59 36.13
CA LYS A 514 28.06 -50.36 35.31
C LYS A 514 26.75 -50.32 34.59
N LEU A 515 26.04 -49.21 34.76
CA LEU A 515 24.75 -48.96 34.14
C LEU A 515 24.95 -48.32 32.74
N GLY A 516 24.11 -48.70 31.83
CA GLY A 516 23.92 -48.10 30.53
C GLY A 516 22.66 -47.26 30.49
N SER A 517 21.95 -47.29 29.39
CA SER A 517 20.67 -46.61 29.19
C SER A 517 19.56 -47.24 30.03
N ASN A 518 18.60 -46.45 30.45
CA ASN A 518 17.47 -46.94 31.25
C ASN A 518 16.13 -46.36 30.72
N ASN A 519 15.08 -47.09 31.04
CA ASN A 519 13.71 -46.59 30.96
C ASN A 519 13.07 -46.55 32.36
N LEU A 520 11.76 -46.37 32.45
CA LEU A 520 11.02 -46.27 33.72
C LEU A 520 11.00 -47.55 34.52
N THR A 521 11.29 -48.71 33.93
CA THR A 521 11.12 -50.04 34.57
C THR A 521 12.40 -50.86 34.59
N HIS A 522 13.28 -50.69 33.62
CA HIS A 522 14.49 -51.49 33.43
C HIS A 522 15.70 -50.62 33.12
N VAL A 523 16.87 -51.15 33.43
CA VAL A 523 18.16 -50.51 33.13
C VAL A 523 19.08 -51.51 32.45
N GLU A 524 19.80 -51.08 31.46
CA GLU A 524 20.86 -51.80 30.78
C GLU A 524 22.05 -52.00 31.69
N ILE A 525 22.60 -53.19 31.73
CA ILE A 525 23.81 -53.52 32.47
C ILE A 525 24.95 -53.73 31.48
N LEU A 526 25.93 -52.84 31.50
CA LEU A 526 27.11 -52.91 30.64
C LEU A 526 28.17 -53.88 31.14
N SER A 527 28.27 -54.07 32.46
CA SER A 527 29.19 -55.02 33.10
C SER A 527 28.76 -55.37 34.52
N GLY A 528 29.15 -56.55 35.00
CA GLY A 528 28.92 -57.09 36.37
C GLY A 528 27.91 -58.25 36.42
N VAL A 529 26.93 -58.33 35.56
CA VAL A 529 25.93 -59.41 35.50
C VAL A 529 25.81 -59.93 34.06
N GLN A 530 25.68 -61.23 33.91
CA GLN A 530 25.55 -61.90 32.61
C GLN A 530 24.16 -62.56 32.42
N ARG A 531 23.84 -62.82 31.16
CA ARG A 531 22.62 -63.59 30.80
C ARG A 531 22.61 -64.96 31.51
N GLY A 532 21.53 -65.25 32.16
CA GLY A 532 21.36 -66.54 32.94
C GLY A 532 21.64 -66.37 34.44
N ASP A 533 22.24 -65.28 34.88
CA ASP A 533 22.44 -65.05 36.31
C ASP A 533 21.09 -64.85 37.01
N ARG A 534 20.95 -65.41 38.21
CA ARG A 534 19.81 -65.16 39.09
C ARG A 534 20.10 -63.94 39.98
N ILE A 535 19.21 -62.95 39.99
CA ILE A 535 19.36 -61.73 40.79
C ILE A 535 18.17 -61.59 41.75
N HIS A 536 18.41 -60.94 42.88
CA HIS A 536 17.38 -60.51 43.79
C HIS A 536 16.78 -59.17 43.34
N LEU A 537 15.44 -59.03 43.39
CA LEU A 537 14.73 -57.81 43.06
C LEU A 537 14.72 -56.76 44.19
N ALA A 538 15.23 -57.14 45.35
CA ALA A 538 15.38 -56.26 46.50
C ALA A 538 16.58 -56.74 47.33
N ARG A 539 17.12 -55.87 48.18
CA ARG A 539 18.20 -56.23 49.09
C ARG A 539 17.79 -57.40 50.01
N PRO A 540 18.56 -58.47 50.06
CA PRO A 540 18.30 -59.55 50.98
C PRO A 540 18.39 -59.14 52.45
N THR A 541 17.50 -59.60 53.28
CA THR A 541 17.40 -59.24 54.71
C THR A 541 18.68 -59.57 55.46
N GLY A 542 19.26 -58.56 56.16
CA GLY A 542 20.49 -58.72 56.95
C GLY A 542 21.78 -58.51 56.21
N MET A 543 21.76 -58.24 54.91
CA MET A 543 22.96 -57.96 54.12
C MET A 543 23.30 -56.45 54.09
N ARG A 544 24.61 -56.15 54.23
CA ARG A 544 25.13 -54.80 54.10
C ARG A 544 25.90 -54.66 52.77
N LEU A 545 25.79 -53.50 52.13
CA LEU A 545 26.62 -53.20 50.97
C LEU A 545 28.09 -53.03 51.37
N PRO A 546 29.04 -53.42 50.53
CA PRO A 546 30.46 -53.11 50.74
C PRO A 546 30.60 -51.60 50.85
N GLN A 547 31.18 -51.14 51.97
CA GLN A 547 31.60 -49.74 52.11
C GLN A 547 32.91 -49.59 51.35
N SER A 548 33.02 -48.58 50.52
CA SER A 548 34.28 -48.23 49.86
C SER A 548 35.26 -47.75 50.94
N ASP A 549 36.36 -48.48 51.15
CA ASP A 549 37.51 -48.05 51.98
C ASP A 549 38.23 -46.87 51.31
N VAL A 550 37.55 -45.75 51.16
CA VAL A 550 38.16 -44.48 50.83
C VAL A 550 38.09 -43.58 52.05
N SER A 551 39.09 -43.75 52.92
CA SER A 551 39.34 -42.79 53.98
C SER A 551 39.52 -41.39 53.36
N PRO A 552 38.85 -40.39 53.86
CA PRO A 552 39.06 -39.04 53.37
C PRO A 552 40.47 -38.58 53.70
N LYS A 553 41.27 -38.30 52.71
CA LYS A 553 42.59 -37.64 52.83
C LYS A 553 42.35 -36.24 53.43
N PRO A 554 43.00 -35.93 54.59
CA PRO A 554 42.77 -34.63 55.20
C PRO A 554 43.30 -33.52 54.28
N ALA A 555 42.46 -32.57 53.99
CA ALA A 555 42.84 -31.35 53.31
C ALA A 555 43.86 -30.58 54.20
N LYS A 556 45.05 -30.37 53.67
CA LYS A 556 46.03 -29.41 54.23
C LYS A 556 45.41 -28.03 54.20
N GLY A 557 45.23 -27.47 55.37
CA GLY A 557 44.94 -26.07 55.53
C GLY A 557 46.15 -25.25 55.11
N ASP A 558 45.99 -24.30 54.26
CA ASP A 558 46.88 -23.14 54.11
C ASP A 558 46.19 -21.97 54.81
N THR A 559 46.70 -21.67 55.93
CA THR A 559 46.58 -20.37 56.61
C THR A 559 47.29 -19.32 55.78
N VAL A 560 46.60 -18.30 55.38
CA VAL A 560 47.21 -16.99 55.06
C VAL A 560 46.48 -15.92 55.82
N ASP A 561 47.33 -15.22 56.46
CA ASP A 561 47.24 -14.15 57.43
C ASP A 561 46.57 -12.89 56.89
N GLY A 562 46.00 -12.12 57.80
CA GLY A 562 45.29 -10.89 57.51
C GLY A 562 46.16 -9.73 57.16
N SER A 563 45.58 -8.71 56.64
CA SER A 563 45.72 -7.28 57.06
C SER A 563 44.90 -6.38 56.17
N GLU A 564 43.96 -5.72 56.76
CA GLU A 564 43.79 -4.24 56.85
C GLU A 564 43.68 -3.41 55.58
N SER A 565 42.56 -2.73 55.57
CA SER A 565 42.41 -1.25 55.46
C SER A 565 41.90 -0.71 54.12
N GLY A 566 40.89 0.11 54.25
CA GLY A 566 40.85 1.37 53.54
C GLY A 566 39.65 1.57 52.65
N GLY A 567 38.72 2.32 53.19
CA GLY A 567 37.54 2.85 52.59
C GLY A 567 37.74 3.63 51.28
N ASN A 568 36.74 3.70 50.52
CA ASN A 568 36.24 5.02 50.10
C ASN A 568 34.84 4.93 49.45
N GLN A 569 34.01 5.81 49.93
CA GLN A 569 32.73 6.16 49.37
C GLN A 569 32.91 6.90 48.04
N ALA A 570 32.12 6.61 47.05
CA ALA A 570 31.77 7.60 46.06
C ALA A 570 30.35 7.30 45.50
N ALA A 571 29.51 8.30 45.66
CA ALA A 571 28.11 8.38 45.19
C ALA A 571 28.00 8.50 43.65
N PRO A 572 26.85 8.20 43.07
CA PRO A 572 26.62 8.33 41.64
C PRO A 572 26.25 9.77 41.25
N PRO A 573 26.52 10.20 40.00
CA PRO A 573 26.03 11.48 39.49
C PRO A 573 24.64 11.34 38.88
N THR A 574 23.73 12.19 39.29
CA THR A 574 22.54 12.66 38.61
C THR A 574 22.92 13.40 37.34
N ILE A 575 22.27 13.08 36.23
CA ILE A 575 22.09 14.02 35.13
C ILE A 575 20.62 14.02 34.75
N GLY A 576 20.01 15.20 34.85
CA GLY A 576 18.75 15.56 34.27
C GLY A 576 18.92 15.97 32.80
N GLY A 577 17.84 16.02 32.14
CA GLY A 577 17.66 16.53 30.78
C GLY A 577 16.44 15.88 30.13
#